data_33f243762d6fb4d421b9832114cbc769
#
_entry.id   33f243762d6fb4d421b9832114cbc769
#
_cell.length_a   1.000
_cell.length_b   1.000
_cell.length_c   1.000
_cell.angle_alpha   90.00
_cell.angle_beta   90.00
_cell.angle_gamma   90.00
#
_symmetry.space_group_name_H-M   'P 1'
#
loop_
_entity.id
_entity.type
_entity.pdbx_description
1 polymer ?
#
loop_
_entity_poly.entity_id
_entity_poly.type
_entity_poly.pdbx_seq_one_letter_code
_entity_poly.pdbx_strand_id
1 'polypeptide(L)'
;MTDAISKKLAPKGVLRIGLNLSNFLLINGKDTSGLPDGVSPDIGKRLAKELNVKHELVLYAKPGLLADEVNNDKWDIGNIACEKERTKTIDFSNSYVNIDANFIFRSKDNFKTNDDVNTAGIKVAVL
;
A
#
# COMPACT_ATOMS: atom_id res chain seq x y z
N MET A 1 -0.75 23.97 5.64
CA MET A 1 -1.75 23.06 6.21
C MET A 1 -1.99 23.45 7.66
N THR A 2 -3.23 23.39 8.14
CA THR A 2 -3.53 23.93 9.47
C THR A 2 -3.02 22.97 10.57
N ASP A 3 -2.62 23.55 11.70
CA ASP A 3 -2.16 22.84 12.91
C ASP A 3 -3.15 21.74 13.38
N ALA A 4 -4.45 21.93 13.12
CA ALA A 4 -5.50 20.94 13.42
C ALA A 4 -5.39 19.66 12.59
N ILE A 5 -5.02 19.74 11.30
CA ILE A 5 -4.84 18.56 10.42
C ILE A 5 -3.58 17.80 10.85
N SER A 6 -2.48 18.51 11.12
CA SER A 6 -1.24 17.89 11.60
C SER A 6 -1.46 17.13 12.90
N LYS A 7 -2.18 17.70 13.86
CA LYS A 7 -2.53 17.02 15.13
C LYS A 7 -3.42 15.79 14.94
N LYS A 8 -4.28 15.81 13.90
CA LYS A 8 -5.18 14.70 13.62
C LYS A 8 -4.47 13.53 12.92
N LEU A 9 -3.59 13.82 11.95
CA LEU A 9 -2.87 12.80 11.18
C LEU A 9 -1.56 12.34 11.84
N ALA A 10 -0.94 13.19 12.65
CA ALA A 10 0.30 12.87 13.37
C ALA A 10 0.16 13.27 14.85
N PRO A 11 -0.71 12.61 15.61
CA PRO A 11 -1.05 13.01 16.98
C PRO A 11 0.14 12.96 17.94
N LYS A 12 1.17 12.20 17.60
CA LYS A 12 2.42 12.07 18.36
C LYS A 12 3.53 13.04 17.92
N GLY A 13 3.23 13.95 16.98
CA GLY A 13 4.23 14.86 16.38
C GLY A 13 5.19 14.20 15.38
N VAL A 14 4.95 12.92 15.07
CA VAL A 14 5.66 12.13 14.07
C VAL A 14 4.61 11.42 13.22
N LEU A 15 4.70 11.50 11.90
CA LEU A 15 3.86 10.74 10.98
C LEU A 15 4.47 9.35 10.78
N ARG A 16 3.81 8.32 11.29
CA ARG A 16 4.22 6.93 11.12
C ARG A 16 3.60 6.37 9.84
N ILE A 17 4.45 5.99 8.89
CA ILE A 17 4.08 5.60 7.53
C ILE A 17 4.21 4.09 7.40
N GLY A 18 3.10 3.37 7.37
CA GLY A 18 3.04 1.93 7.13
C GLY A 18 3.31 1.61 5.66
N LEU A 19 4.31 0.79 5.41
CA LEU A 19 4.75 0.39 4.06
C LEU A 19 4.64 -1.11 3.86
N ASN A 20 4.00 -1.53 2.77
CA ASN A 20 3.96 -2.91 2.31
C ASN A 20 5.16 -3.20 1.41
N LEU A 21 6.18 -3.88 1.94
CA LEU A 21 7.42 -4.20 1.23
C LEU A 21 7.25 -5.20 0.07
N SER A 22 6.14 -5.93 0.00
CA SER A 22 5.90 -6.85 -1.11
C SER A 22 5.47 -6.15 -2.41
N ASN A 23 5.15 -4.86 -2.35
CA ASN A 23 4.79 -4.09 -3.54
C ASN A 23 6.02 -3.52 -4.24
N PHE A 24 6.69 -4.35 -5.04
CA PHE A 24 7.90 -4.00 -5.78
C PHE A 24 7.70 -2.92 -6.87
N LEU A 25 6.46 -2.60 -7.24
CA LEU A 25 6.16 -1.51 -8.18
C LEU A 25 6.27 -0.14 -7.51
N LEU A 26 5.94 -0.06 -6.22
CA LEU A 26 5.91 1.20 -5.48
C LEU A 26 7.04 1.32 -4.45
N ILE A 27 7.74 0.22 -4.18
CA ILE A 27 8.96 0.17 -3.35
C ILE A 27 9.97 -0.67 -4.14
N ASN A 28 10.86 -0.01 -4.86
CA ASN A 28 11.72 -0.66 -5.85
C ASN A 28 13.22 -0.51 -5.56
N GLY A 29 13.57 0.00 -4.39
CA GLY A 29 14.96 0.18 -4.01
C GLY A 29 15.15 0.43 -2.52
N LYS A 30 16.38 0.83 -2.21
CA LYS A 30 16.77 1.34 -0.89
C LYS A 30 17.55 2.62 -1.09
N ASP A 31 17.34 3.58 -0.19
CA ASP A 31 18.12 4.81 -0.14
C ASP A 31 19.55 4.55 0.41
N THR A 32 20.35 5.60 0.49
CA THR A 32 21.73 5.53 1.00
C THR A 32 21.84 5.10 2.46
N SER A 33 20.74 5.18 3.22
CA SER A 33 20.64 4.72 4.61
C SER A 33 20.13 3.29 4.73
N GLY A 34 19.82 2.63 3.60
CA GLY A 34 19.28 1.27 3.55
C GLY A 34 17.78 1.19 3.81
N LEU A 35 17.07 2.32 3.90
CA LEU A 35 15.62 2.38 4.05
C LEU A 35 14.91 2.20 2.69
N PRO A 36 13.66 1.69 2.70
CA PRO A 36 12.89 1.54 1.48
C PRO A 36 12.78 2.85 0.69
N ASP A 37 12.94 2.75 -0.63
CA ASP A 37 12.86 3.85 -1.57
C ASP A 37 11.85 3.53 -2.67
N GLY A 38 11.21 4.56 -3.22
CA GLY A 38 10.18 4.47 -4.25
C GLY A 38 8.97 5.36 -3.98
N VAL A 39 7.93 5.19 -4.80
CA VAL A 39 6.74 6.06 -4.79
C VAL A 39 6.02 6.06 -3.42
N SER A 40 5.82 4.89 -2.82
CA SER A 40 5.10 4.79 -1.54
C SER A 40 5.80 5.52 -0.39
N PRO A 41 7.10 5.29 -0.10
CA PRO A 41 7.80 6.05 0.93
C PRO A 41 7.88 7.54 0.60
N ASP A 42 8.04 7.94 -0.66
CA ASP A 42 8.15 9.33 -1.06
C ASP A 42 6.85 10.11 -0.82
N ILE A 43 5.69 9.52 -1.12
CA ILE A 43 4.39 10.13 -0.83
C ILE A 43 4.24 10.36 0.68
N GLY A 44 4.58 9.37 1.50
CA GLY A 44 4.51 9.51 2.96
C GLY A 44 5.47 10.59 3.49
N LYS A 45 6.72 10.59 3.04
CA LYS A 45 7.72 11.62 3.37
C LYS A 45 7.26 13.03 2.94
N ARG A 46 6.67 13.13 1.73
CA ARG A 46 6.13 14.40 1.23
C ARG A 46 4.98 14.89 2.10
N LEU A 47 4.05 14.01 2.48
CA LEU A 47 2.95 14.37 3.37
C LEU A 47 3.46 14.86 4.73
N ALA A 48 4.43 14.18 5.34
CA ALA A 48 5.04 14.62 6.59
C ALA A 48 5.65 16.03 6.47
N LYS A 49 6.31 16.32 5.35
CA LYS A 49 6.84 17.65 5.06
C LYS A 49 5.74 18.71 4.95
N GLU A 50 4.64 18.42 4.26
CA GLU A 50 3.49 19.35 4.14
C GLU A 50 2.79 19.59 5.49
N LEU A 51 2.78 18.58 6.37
CA LEU A 51 2.27 18.67 7.74
C LEU A 51 3.25 19.36 8.70
N ASN A 52 4.49 19.60 8.27
CA ASN A 52 5.59 20.12 9.09
C ASN A 52 5.85 19.26 10.35
N VAL A 53 5.88 17.95 10.17
CA VAL A 53 6.20 16.96 11.22
C VAL A 53 7.33 16.03 10.77
N LYS A 54 7.96 15.37 11.73
CA LYS A 54 8.90 14.27 11.44
C LYS A 54 8.15 13.07 10.86
N HIS A 55 8.86 12.16 10.22
CA HIS A 55 8.29 10.89 9.76
C HIS A 55 9.08 9.69 10.28
N GLU A 56 8.41 8.56 10.33
CA GLU A 56 8.96 7.24 10.64
C GLU A 56 8.36 6.23 9.65
N LEU A 57 9.18 5.32 9.12
CA LEU A 57 8.74 4.23 8.24
C LEU A 57 8.48 2.98 9.08
N VAL A 58 7.27 2.46 9.03
CA VAL A 58 6.86 1.20 9.69
C VAL A 58 6.72 0.13 8.62
N LEU A 59 7.59 -0.88 8.65
CA LEU A 59 7.77 -1.83 7.56
C LEU A 59 7.02 -3.13 7.79
N TYR A 60 6.25 -3.55 6.79
CA TYR A 60 5.49 -4.79 6.80
C TYR A 60 5.87 -5.66 5.60
N ALA A 61 6.13 -6.93 5.83
CA ALA A 61 6.49 -7.86 4.76
C ALA A 61 5.33 -8.11 3.78
N LYS A 62 4.07 -7.96 4.24
CA LYS A 62 2.86 -8.22 3.44
C LYS A 62 1.76 -7.19 3.77
N PRO A 63 0.85 -6.89 2.82
CA PRO A 63 -0.22 -5.91 3.03
C PRO A 63 -1.22 -6.32 4.12
N GLY A 64 -1.47 -7.61 4.31
CA GLY A 64 -2.34 -8.12 5.38
C GLY A 64 -1.81 -7.74 6.77
N LEU A 65 -0.51 -7.93 7.01
CA LEU A 65 0.13 -7.57 8.29
C LEU A 65 -0.01 -6.06 8.60
N LEU A 66 0.07 -5.21 7.58
CA LEU A 66 -0.15 -3.77 7.73
C LEU A 66 -1.63 -3.50 8.08
N ALA A 67 -2.57 -4.12 7.37
CA ALA A 67 -3.99 -3.93 7.61
C ALA A 67 -4.43 -4.44 9.00
N ASP A 68 -3.88 -5.56 9.47
CA ASP A 68 -4.21 -6.15 10.77
C ASP A 68 -3.82 -5.23 11.95
N GLU A 69 -2.85 -4.32 11.74
CA GLU A 69 -2.39 -3.38 12.77
C GLU A 69 -3.17 -2.06 12.82
N VAL A 70 -4.26 -1.90 12.05
CA VAL A 70 -5.02 -0.64 11.95
C VAL A 70 -5.52 -0.11 13.30
N ASN A 71 -5.91 -0.99 14.22
CA ASN A 71 -6.39 -0.61 15.55
C ASN A 71 -5.33 -0.71 16.66
N ASN A 72 -4.09 -1.06 16.32
CA ASN A 72 -3.02 -1.30 17.27
C ASN A 72 -2.07 -0.10 17.46
N ASP A 73 -2.45 1.07 16.95
CA ASP A 73 -1.68 2.32 17.07
C ASP A 73 -0.20 2.19 16.64
N LYS A 74 0.02 1.43 15.53
CA LYS A 74 1.37 1.19 15.00
C LYS A 74 1.74 2.15 13.88
N TRP A 75 0.78 2.63 13.11
CA TRP A 75 0.96 3.57 12.01
C TRP A 75 -0.18 4.58 11.96
N ASP A 76 0.06 5.72 11.33
CA ASP A 76 -0.92 6.80 11.16
C ASP A 76 -1.48 6.82 9.74
N ILE A 77 -0.65 6.52 8.74
CA ILE A 77 -1.05 6.32 7.35
C ILE A 77 -0.44 5.03 6.82
N GLY A 78 -1.18 4.31 5.97
CA GLY A 78 -0.74 3.06 5.37
C GLY A 78 -0.82 3.11 3.84
N ASN A 79 0.20 2.60 3.15
CA ASN A 79 0.22 2.48 1.69
C ASN A 79 -0.13 1.04 1.29
N ILE A 80 -1.41 0.80 1.06
CA ILE A 80 -1.95 -0.50 0.63
C ILE A 80 -3.08 -0.32 -0.38
N ALA A 81 -3.42 -1.41 -1.08
CA ALA A 81 -4.55 -1.41 -2.01
C ALA A 81 -5.89 -1.20 -1.27
N CYS A 82 -6.75 -0.37 -1.86
CA CYS A 82 -8.12 -0.17 -1.41
C CYS A 82 -8.98 -1.38 -1.85
N GLU A 83 -9.13 -2.34 -0.96
CA GLU A 83 -9.96 -3.53 -1.17
C GLU A 83 -11.23 -3.44 -0.30
N LYS A 84 -12.34 -3.99 -0.80
CA LYS A 84 -13.66 -3.93 -0.14
C LYS A 84 -13.62 -4.39 1.33
N GLU A 85 -12.88 -5.43 1.64
CA GLU A 85 -12.79 -5.91 3.02
C GLU A 85 -12.06 -4.91 3.93
N ARG A 86 -11.02 -4.26 3.42
CA ARG A 86 -10.25 -3.26 4.18
C ARG A 86 -11.03 -1.98 4.45
N THR A 87 -11.96 -1.60 3.55
CA THR A 87 -12.80 -0.40 3.78
C THR A 87 -13.77 -0.51 4.94
N LYS A 88 -13.92 -1.68 5.55
CA LYS A 88 -14.71 -1.88 6.77
C LYS A 88 -14.02 -1.31 8.02
N THR A 89 -12.70 -1.19 8.00
CA THR A 89 -11.90 -0.81 9.17
C THR A 89 -10.90 0.32 8.89
N ILE A 90 -10.64 0.62 7.62
CA ILE A 90 -9.66 1.61 7.17
C ILE A 90 -10.36 2.62 6.28
N ASP A 91 -10.18 3.91 6.58
CA ASP A 91 -10.57 4.99 5.70
C ASP A 91 -9.50 5.22 4.63
N PHE A 92 -9.92 5.31 3.38
CA PHE A 92 -9.02 5.51 2.24
C PHE A 92 -9.17 6.92 1.65
N SER A 93 -8.05 7.51 1.26
CA SER A 93 -8.02 8.68 0.39
C SER A 93 -8.35 8.29 -1.06
N ASN A 94 -8.41 9.28 -1.94
CA ASN A 94 -8.36 9.00 -3.38
C ASN A 94 -7.09 8.24 -3.73
N SER A 95 -7.18 7.31 -4.69
CA SER A 95 -6.03 6.57 -5.20
C SER A 95 -5.00 7.51 -5.82
N TYR A 96 -3.73 7.35 -5.48
CA TYR A 96 -2.63 8.05 -6.14
C TYR A 96 -2.04 7.23 -7.31
N VAL A 97 -2.37 5.94 -7.39
CA VAL A 97 -2.00 5.04 -8.48
C VAL A 97 -3.05 3.94 -8.62
N ASN A 98 -3.30 3.52 -9.84
CA ASN A 98 -4.06 2.32 -10.15
C ASN A 98 -3.12 1.27 -10.74
N ILE A 99 -3.21 0.05 -10.24
CA ILE A 99 -2.40 -1.09 -10.69
C ILE A 99 -3.36 -2.16 -11.20
N ASP A 100 -3.25 -2.48 -12.49
CA ASP A 100 -4.07 -3.51 -13.11
C ASP A 100 -3.59 -4.90 -12.71
N ALA A 101 -4.51 -5.79 -12.38
CA ALA A 101 -4.25 -7.20 -12.24
C ALA A 101 -4.56 -7.92 -13.55
N ASN A 102 -3.63 -8.73 -14.05
CA ASN A 102 -3.76 -9.43 -15.31
C ASN A 102 -3.50 -10.93 -15.10
N PHE A 103 -4.20 -11.75 -15.87
CA PHE A 103 -3.88 -13.16 -15.98
C PHE A 103 -2.75 -13.38 -16.99
N ILE A 104 -1.78 -14.21 -16.61
CA ILE A 104 -0.72 -14.67 -17.52
C ILE A 104 -0.98 -16.13 -17.83
N PHE A 105 -0.98 -16.50 -19.09
CA PHE A 105 -1.21 -17.87 -19.57
C PHE A 105 -0.28 -18.20 -20.73
N ARG A 106 -0.11 -19.50 -20.99
CA ARG A 106 0.70 -19.97 -22.12
C ARG A 106 -0.06 -19.75 -23.42
N SER A 107 0.61 -19.30 -24.46
CA SER A 107 -0.01 -19.00 -25.76
C SER A 107 -0.84 -20.16 -26.34
N LYS A 108 -0.47 -21.41 -26.03
CA LYS A 108 -1.21 -22.61 -26.46
C LYS A 108 -2.57 -22.78 -25.78
N ASP A 109 -2.78 -22.15 -24.63
CA ASP A 109 -4.04 -22.28 -23.84
C ASP A 109 -5.16 -21.42 -24.42
N ASN A 110 -4.85 -20.48 -25.33
CA ASN A 110 -5.76 -19.74 -26.20
C ASN A 110 -6.93 -19.04 -25.48
N PHE A 111 -6.73 -18.57 -24.24
CA PHE A 111 -7.70 -17.73 -23.57
C PHE A 111 -7.76 -16.35 -24.22
N LYS A 112 -8.96 -15.77 -24.32
CA LYS A 112 -9.20 -14.47 -24.95
C LYS A 112 -9.85 -13.47 -24.00
N THR A 113 -10.57 -13.97 -23.02
CA THR A 113 -11.34 -13.16 -22.08
C THR A 113 -11.12 -13.63 -20.65
N ASN A 114 -11.47 -12.81 -19.67
CA ASN A 114 -11.47 -13.22 -18.26
C ASN A 114 -12.44 -14.37 -17.99
N ASP A 115 -13.53 -14.47 -18.76
CA ASP A 115 -14.51 -15.53 -18.60
C ASP A 115 -13.94 -16.89 -19.00
N ASP A 116 -13.04 -16.93 -19.99
CA ASP A 116 -12.35 -18.17 -20.38
C ASP A 116 -11.51 -18.72 -19.22
N VAL A 117 -10.92 -17.83 -18.41
CA VAL A 117 -10.14 -18.21 -17.21
C VAL A 117 -11.06 -18.63 -16.08
N ASN A 118 -12.23 -18.00 -15.95
CA ASN A 118 -13.23 -18.30 -14.91
C ASN A 118 -14.13 -19.49 -15.29
N THR A 119 -13.53 -20.54 -15.84
CA THR A 119 -14.21 -21.76 -16.29
C THR A 119 -13.83 -22.95 -15.41
N ALA A 120 -14.78 -23.85 -15.18
CA ALA A 120 -14.54 -25.06 -14.38
C ALA A 120 -13.34 -25.88 -14.93
N GLY A 121 -12.48 -26.32 -14.03
CA GLY A 121 -11.27 -27.09 -14.37
C GLY A 121 -10.02 -26.25 -14.62
N ILE A 122 -10.12 -24.93 -14.75
CA ILE A 122 -8.96 -24.04 -14.83
C ILE A 122 -8.35 -23.87 -13.44
N LYS A 123 -7.03 -23.99 -13.35
CA LYS A 123 -6.24 -23.75 -12.13
C LYS A 123 -5.52 -22.44 -12.24
N VAL A 124 -5.81 -21.50 -11.36
CA VAL A 124 -5.16 -20.19 -11.27
C VAL A 124 -4.19 -20.20 -10.10
N ALA A 125 -2.92 -19.90 -10.38
CA ALA A 125 -1.93 -19.67 -9.32
C ALA A 125 -2.03 -18.19 -8.86
N VAL A 126 -2.04 -17.99 -7.55
CA VAL A 126 -2.05 -16.66 -6.92
C VAL A 126 -0.93 -16.59 -5.88
N LEU A 127 -0.47 -15.36 -5.60
CA LEU A 127 0.51 -15.07 -4.55
C LEU A 127 -0.15 -15.04 -3.17
#